data_03865f3cf1316b30581978cebd85adbe
#
_entry.id   03865f3cf1316b30581978cebd85adbe
#
_cell.length_a   1.000
_cell.length_b   1.000
_cell.length_c   1.000
_cell.angle_alpha   90.00
_cell.angle_beta   90.00
_cell.angle_gamma   90.00
#
_symmetry.space_group_name_H-M   'P 1'
#
loop_
_entity.id
_entity.type
_entity.pdbx_description
1 polymer ?
#
loop_
_entity_poly.entity_id
_entity_poly.type
_entity_poly.pdbx_seq_one_letter_code
_entity_poly.pdbx_strand_id
1 'polypeptide(L)'
;MRKISKLLLALSFVVSLTSSAFAVTVASWGGAYTESQKLGYGDPTAKALGIEINWVDYSGGLSEIKAQKEAGAITWDIIDVFAFDTINGCDEGIFVKFDFDKDFPAAPDGTKASEDFFAPMPSECAVGNILYSWNYAYNKNNVKGTPKTIKDFFNTKKFPGKRAIYNSALTNLEIALAADGVKLGDGGTRVYRKLLEDGGIDRAMNKIKKLCTDPNGGCVFWSAGAQPPELLMSGEVVMAT
;
A
#
# COMPACT_ATOMS: atom_id res chain seq x y z
N MET A 1 58.08 -44.99 42.98
CA MET A 1 56.89 -44.28 43.50
C MET A 1 56.60 -43.08 42.58
N ARG A 2 55.66 -43.22 41.71
CA ARG A 2 55.28 -42.19 40.71
C ARG A 2 54.05 -41.45 41.21
N LYS A 3 54.17 -40.16 41.48
CA LYS A 3 53.01 -39.26 41.76
C LYS A 3 52.32 -38.92 40.50
N ILE A 4 51.07 -39.37 40.36
CA ILE A 4 50.14 -38.97 39.21
C ILE A 4 49.50 -37.70 39.67
N SER A 5 49.84 -36.60 38.96
CA SER A 5 49.21 -35.30 39.11
C SER A 5 47.88 -35.33 38.33
N LYS A 6 46.76 -35.20 39.03
CA LYS A 6 45.46 -35.09 38.41
C LYS A 6 45.24 -33.65 37.91
N LEU A 7 45.36 -33.47 36.63
CA LEU A 7 44.98 -32.20 35.95
C LEU A 7 43.44 -32.18 35.77
N LEU A 8 42.77 -31.40 36.58
CA LEU A 8 41.33 -31.09 36.41
C LEU A 8 41.18 -30.07 35.29
N LEU A 9 40.74 -30.53 34.13
CA LEU A 9 40.34 -29.68 33.02
C LEU A 9 38.92 -29.17 33.32
N ALA A 10 38.79 -27.94 33.81
CA ALA A 10 37.50 -27.27 33.93
C ALA A 10 37.06 -26.80 32.54
N LEU A 11 36.16 -27.55 31.91
CA LEU A 11 35.51 -27.18 30.65
C LEU A 11 34.44 -26.15 30.96
N SER A 12 34.78 -24.87 30.84
CA SER A 12 33.81 -23.77 30.94
C SER A 12 32.91 -23.80 29.70
N PHE A 13 31.71 -24.34 29.87
CA PHE A 13 30.67 -24.29 28.85
C PHE A 13 30.10 -22.85 28.84
N VAL A 14 30.60 -22.00 27.96
CA VAL A 14 29.99 -20.69 27.68
C VAL A 14 28.71 -20.95 26.91
N VAL A 15 27.58 -20.98 27.59
CA VAL A 15 26.26 -20.93 26.96
C VAL A 15 26.11 -19.52 26.43
N SER A 16 26.45 -19.33 25.18
CA SER A 16 26.08 -18.13 24.45
C SER A 16 24.55 -18.12 24.36
N LEU A 17 23.89 -17.36 25.22
CA LEU A 17 22.51 -16.99 25.07
C LEU A 17 22.42 -16.12 23.78
N THR A 18 22.23 -16.77 22.64
CA THR A 18 21.80 -16.07 21.44
C THR A 18 20.41 -15.57 21.76
N SER A 19 20.30 -14.31 22.13
CA SER A 19 19.02 -13.60 22.10
C SER A 19 18.52 -13.73 20.66
N SER A 20 17.52 -14.57 20.42
CA SER A 20 16.81 -14.53 19.15
C SER A 20 16.22 -13.13 19.10
N ALA A 21 16.80 -12.25 18.28
CA ALA A 21 16.20 -10.98 18.00
C ALA A 21 14.81 -11.29 17.44
N PHE A 22 13.78 -10.80 18.10
CA PHE A 22 12.42 -10.90 17.55
C PHE A 22 12.43 -10.10 16.24
N ALA A 23 12.17 -10.78 15.14
CA ALA A 23 12.03 -10.16 13.83
C ALA A 23 10.54 -9.98 13.54
N VAL A 24 10.18 -8.77 13.13
CA VAL A 24 8.81 -8.42 12.68
C VAL A 24 8.84 -8.20 11.18
N THR A 25 7.96 -8.85 10.46
CA THR A 25 7.83 -8.66 9.01
C THR A 25 6.66 -7.73 8.70
N VAL A 26 6.97 -6.63 8.01
CA VAL A 26 6.01 -5.62 7.58
C VAL A 26 5.85 -5.68 6.07
N ALA A 27 4.64 -5.95 5.60
CA ALA A 27 4.29 -5.88 4.18
C ALA A 27 3.76 -4.48 3.85
N SER A 28 4.37 -3.81 2.89
CA SER A 28 4.02 -2.44 2.48
C SER A 28 4.08 -2.25 0.96
N TRP A 29 3.72 -1.05 0.50
CA TRP A 29 3.52 -0.72 -0.91
C TRP A 29 4.80 -0.54 -1.74
N GLY A 30 5.98 -0.66 -1.12
CA GLY A 30 7.26 -0.53 -1.82
C GLY A 30 7.67 0.91 -2.15
N GLY A 31 8.84 1.01 -2.81
CA GLY A 31 9.36 2.27 -3.31
C GLY A 31 9.57 3.35 -2.25
N ALA A 32 9.40 4.60 -2.64
CA ALA A 32 9.60 5.75 -1.75
C ALA A 32 8.67 5.75 -0.52
N TYR A 33 7.50 5.12 -0.62
CA TYR A 33 6.59 5.02 0.50
C TYR A 33 7.17 4.13 1.61
N THR A 34 7.59 2.91 1.30
CA THR A 34 8.23 2.02 2.28
C THR A 34 9.52 2.64 2.84
N GLU A 35 10.32 3.31 2.02
CA GLU A 35 11.50 4.03 2.52
C GLU A 35 11.14 5.15 3.50
N SER A 36 10.04 5.88 3.25
CA SER A 36 9.57 6.90 4.20
C SER A 36 9.11 6.30 5.54
N GLN A 37 8.49 5.13 5.51
CA GLN A 37 8.10 4.40 6.71
C GLN A 37 9.32 3.90 7.51
N LYS A 38 10.31 3.34 6.83
CA LYS A 38 11.58 2.92 7.46
C LYS A 38 12.22 4.09 8.19
N LEU A 39 12.44 5.20 7.50
CA LEU A 39 13.07 6.39 8.07
C LEU A 39 12.22 7.07 9.15
N GLY A 40 10.91 7.14 8.95
CA GLY A 40 10.00 7.87 9.83
C GLY A 40 9.74 7.20 11.16
N TYR A 41 9.54 5.89 11.15
CA TYR A 41 9.20 5.14 12.37
C TYR A 41 9.77 3.73 12.45
N GLY A 42 10.05 3.04 11.33
CA GLY A 42 10.55 1.66 11.33
C GLY A 42 11.91 1.55 12.02
N ASP A 43 12.93 2.24 11.52
CA ASP A 43 14.28 2.21 12.08
C ASP A 43 14.35 2.76 13.51
N PRO A 44 13.69 3.90 13.85
CA PRO A 44 13.60 4.36 15.22
C PRO A 44 12.97 3.33 16.17
N THR A 45 11.91 2.67 15.74
CA THR A 45 11.22 1.63 16.54
C THR A 45 12.09 0.39 16.72
N ALA A 46 12.69 -0.11 15.62
CA ALA A 46 13.61 -1.25 15.66
C ALA A 46 14.73 -1.01 16.66
N LYS A 47 15.33 0.19 16.61
CA LYS A 47 16.39 0.59 17.54
C LYS A 47 15.91 0.70 18.99
N ALA A 48 14.72 1.29 19.20
CA ALA A 48 14.19 1.49 20.56
C ALA A 48 13.80 0.18 21.25
N LEU A 49 13.29 -0.78 20.49
CA LEU A 49 12.82 -2.07 20.99
C LEU A 49 13.90 -3.17 20.92
N GLY A 50 15.01 -2.95 20.22
CA GLY A 50 16.05 -3.96 20.00
C GLY A 50 15.58 -5.13 19.15
N ILE A 51 14.67 -4.88 18.18
CA ILE A 51 14.13 -5.87 17.27
C ILE A 51 14.64 -5.65 15.85
N GLU A 52 14.49 -6.67 14.98
CA GLU A 52 14.69 -6.55 13.56
C GLU A 52 13.34 -6.33 12.87
N ILE A 53 13.26 -5.42 11.90
CA ILE A 53 12.08 -5.21 11.06
C ILE A 53 12.43 -5.56 9.62
N ASN A 54 11.80 -6.61 9.10
CA ASN A 54 11.89 -7.03 7.71
C ASN A 54 10.78 -6.37 6.91
N TRP A 55 11.11 -5.79 5.77
CA TRP A 55 10.14 -5.15 4.89
C TRP A 55 9.98 -5.97 3.62
N VAL A 56 8.74 -6.22 3.23
CA VAL A 56 8.39 -6.89 1.98
C VAL A 56 7.42 -6.02 1.18
N ASP A 57 7.61 -5.98 -0.13
CA ASP A 57 6.73 -5.26 -1.03
C ASP A 57 5.51 -6.10 -1.35
N TYR A 58 4.36 -5.45 -1.42
CA TYR A 58 3.07 -6.07 -1.66
C TYR A 58 2.19 -5.17 -2.54
N SER A 59 1.28 -5.77 -3.31
CA SER A 59 0.52 -5.07 -4.36
C SER A 59 -0.95 -4.80 -4.03
N GLY A 60 -1.36 -5.03 -2.78
CA GLY A 60 -2.73 -4.79 -2.32
C GLY A 60 -3.65 -6.01 -2.38
N GLY A 61 -4.80 -5.89 -1.72
CA GLY A 61 -5.82 -6.92 -1.60
C GLY A 61 -5.51 -7.97 -0.52
N LEU A 62 -6.44 -8.89 -0.31
CA LEU A 62 -6.34 -9.89 0.78
C LEU A 62 -5.91 -11.28 0.32
N SER A 63 -5.70 -11.49 -0.99
CA SER A 63 -5.51 -12.83 -1.56
C SER A 63 -4.28 -13.53 -1.00
N GLU A 64 -3.15 -12.83 -0.88
CA GLU A 64 -1.91 -13.43 -0.39
C GLU A 64 -1.99 -13.76 1.11
N ILE A 65 -2.59 -12.88 1.90
CA ILE A 65 -2.78 -13.12 3.34
C ILE A 65 -3.74 -14.30 3.56
N LYS A 66 -4.80 -14.38 2.76
CA LYS A 66 -5.73 -15.53 2.80
C LYS A 66 -5.00 -16.83 2.50
N ALA A 67 -4.16 -16.84 1.48
CA ALA A 67 -3.36 -18.02 1.13
C ALA A 67 -2.39 -18.41 2.26
N GLN A 68 -1.70 -17.46 2.89
CA GLN A 68 -0.84 -17.71 4.05
C GLN A 68 -1.63 -18.28 5.23
N LYS A 69 -2.81 -17.73 5.51
CA LYS A 69 -3.70 -18.22 6.59
C LYS A 69 -4.20 -19.63 6.32
N GLU A 70 -4.66 -19.90 5.10
CA GLU A 70 -5.14 -21.22 4.69
C GLU A 70 -4.02 -22.28 4.75
N ALA A 71 -2.80 -21.90 4.39
CA ALA A 71 -1.61 -22.75 4.49
C ALA A 71 -1.13 -22.95 5.94
N GLY A 72 -1.66 -22.19 6.91
CA GLY A 72 -1.16 -22.19 8.30
C GLY A 72 0.27 -21.69 8.43
N ALA A 73 0.74 -20.89 7.48
CA ALA A 73 2.11 -20.38 7.37
C ALA A 73 2.10 -18.86 7.21
N ILE A 74 1.73 -18.14 8.26
CA ILE A 74 1.75 -16.69 8.30
C ILE A 74 3.21 -16.22 8.37
N THR A 75 3.61 -15.38 7.41
CA THR A 75 4.96 -14.82 7.31
C THR A 75 4.98 -13.30 7.47
N TRP A 76 3.83 -12.63 7.44
CA TRP A 76 3.69 -11.20 7.64
C TRP A 76 3.02 -10.91 8.97
N ASP A 77 3.67 -10.13 9.82
CA ASP A 77 3.13 -9.76 11.12
C ASP A 77 2.26 -8.50 11.04
N ILE A 78 2.66 -7.57 10.19
CA ILE A 78 1.97 -6.30 9.95
C ILE A 78 1.82 -6.10 8.45
N ILE A 79 0.72 -5.50 8.04
CA ILE A 79 0.46 -5.20 6.63
C ILE A 79 -0.24 -3.87 6.47
N ASP A 80 0.21 -3.10 5.49
CA ASP A 80 -0.51 -1.92 4.99
C ASP A 80 -1.62 -2.34 4.04
N VAL A 81 -2.85 -1.96 4.33
CA VAL A 81 -4.02 -2.27 3.50
C VAL A 81 -4.88 -1.03 3.27
N PHE A 82 -5.69 -1.07 2.24
CA PHE A 82 -6.72 -0.05 2.05
C PHE A 82 -7.81 -0.14 3.12
N ALA A 83 -8.45 0.98 3.42
CA ALA A 83 -9.52 1.05 4.42
C ALA A 83 -10.63 0.00 4.22
N PHE A 84 -11.04 -0.28 2.98
CA PHE A 84 -12.04 -1.29 2.69
C PHE A 84 -11.53 -2.73 2.92
N ASP A 85 -10.24 -2.99 2.73
CA ASP A 85 -9.64 -4.30 3.02
C ASP A 85 -9.61 -4.56 4.53
N THR A 86 -9.50 -3.50 5.35
CA THR A 86 -9.54 -3.67 6.82
C THR A 86 -10.90 -4.17 7.28
N ILE A 87 -12.00 -3.69 6.67
CA ILE A 87 -13.36 -4.14 6.99
C ILE A 87 -13.51 -5.61 6.61
N ASN A 88 -13.23 -5.94 5.35
CA ASN A 88 -13.35 -7.31 4.84
C ASN A 88 -12.46 -8.29 5.61
N GLY A 89 -11.20 -7.93 5.85
CA GLY A 89 -10.27 -8.78 6.58
C GLY A 89 -10.62 -8.97 8.06
N CYS A 90 -11.25 -7.96 8.67
CA CYS A 90 -11.77 -8.02 10.02
C CYS A 90 -12.97 -8.97 10.12
N ASP A 91 -13.95 -8.82 9.22
CA ASP A 91 -15.17 -9.66 9.16
C ASP A 91 -14.84 -11.13 8.86
N GLU A 92 -13.83 -11.38 8.04
CA GLU A 92 -13.35 -12.73 7.73
C GLU A 92 -12.38 -13.30 8.80
N GLY A 93 -12.12 -12.55 9.88
CA GLY A 93 -11.21 -12.95 10.95
C GLY A 93 -9.75 -13.14 10.48
N ILE A 94 -9.34 -12.42 9.47
CA ILE A 94 -7.94 -12.42 8.97
C ILE A 94 -7.06 -11.57 9.87
N PHE A 95 -7.57 -10.43 10.31
CA PHE A 95 -6.86 -9.49 11.14
C PHE A 95 -7.25 -9.60 12.61
N VAL A 96 -6.33 -9.22 13.47
CA VAL A 96 -6.54 -9.17 14.93
C VAL A 96 -7.36 -7.92 15.26
N LYS A 97 -8.32 -8.07 16.17
CA LYS A 97 -9.08 -6.95 16.71
C LYS A 97 -8.30 -6.27 17.82
N PHE A 98 -8.37 -4.95 17.84
CA PHE A 98 -7.77 -4.10 18.85
C PHE A 98 -8.81 -3.54 19.82
N ASP A 99 -8.45 -3.49 21.08
CA ASP A 99 -9.03 -2.58 22.07
C ASP A 99 -8.12 -1.35 22.12
N PHE A 100 -8.48 -0.28 21.39
CA PHE A 100 -7.60 0.84 21.15
C PHE A 100 -7.05 1.46 22.43
N ASP A 101 -7.87 1.63 23.47
CA ASP A 101 -7.46 2.29 24.70
C ASP A 101 -6.67 1.39 25.64
N LYS A 102 -6.67 0.09 25.38
CA LYS A 102 -5.91 -0.91 26.14
C LYS A 102 -4.63 -1.32 25.41
N ASP A 103 -4.71 -1.49 24.10
CA ASP A 103 -3.61 -2.05 23.31
C ASP A 103 -2.64 -0.96 22.83
N PHE A 104 -3.07 0.30 22.80
CA PHE A 104 -2.23 1.43 22.42
C PHE A 104 -2.10 2.46 23.55
N PRO A 105 -0.93 3.13 23.68
CA PRO A 105 -0.76 4.19 24.66
C PRO A 105 -1.60 5.43 24.28
N ALA A 106 -1.98 6.21 25.29
CA ALA A 106 -2.55 7.53 25.05
C ALA A 106 -1.50 8.46 24.41
N ALA A 107 -1.98 9.47 23.67
CA ALA A 107 -1.14 10.52 23.14
C ALA A 107 -0.40 11.29 24.26
N PRO A 108 0.72 12.00 23.95
CA PRO A 108 1.50 12.73 24.96
C PRO A 108 0.71 13.78 25.75
N ASP A 109 -0.38 14.29 25.21
CA ASP A 109 -1.30 15.25 25.88
C ASP A 109 -2.38 14.57 26.72
N GLY A 110 -2.42 13.23 26.74
CA GLY A 110 -3.39 12.44 27.47
C GLY A 110 -4.65 12.06 26.68
N THR A 111 -4.74 12.44 25.40
CA THR A 111 -5.83 12.02 24.53
C THR A 111 -5.80 10.49 24.36
N LYS A 112 -6.94 9.84 24.53
CA LYS A 112 -7.04 8.39 24.39
C LYS A 112 -6.76 7.94 22.96
N ALA A 113 -6.18 6.76 22.79
CA ALA A 113 -5.86 6.22 21.47
C ALA A 113 -7.11 6.10 20.56
N SER A 114 -8.28 5.79 21.12
CA SER A 114 -9.55 5.75 20.36
C SER A 114 -10.02 7.12 19.83
N GLU A 115 -9.49 8.22 20.35
CA GLU A 115 -9.87 9.61 20.04
C GLU A 115 -8.78 10.38 19.29
N ASP A 116 -7.54 9.86 19.22
CA ASP A 116 -6.36 10.58 18.71
C ASP A 116 -6.23 10.53 17.18
N PHE A 117 -7.03 9.75 16.49
CA PHE A 117 -6.91 9.62 15.04
C PHE A 117 -7.67 10.72 14.30
N PHE A 118 -7.07 11.22 13.22
CA PHE A 118 -7.61 12.26 12.36
C PHE A 118 -9.00 11.93 11.78
N ALA A 119 -9.30 10.66 11.56
CA ALA A 119 -10.59 10.18 11.08
C ALA A 119 -10.98 8.90 11.83
N PRO A 120 -12.28 8.57 11.91
CA PRO A 120 -12.73 7.31 12.47
C PRO A 120 -12.01 6.13 11.80
N MET A 121 -11.57 5.17 12.61
CA MET A 121 -10.98 3.95 12.09
C MET A 121 -12.01 3.19 11.26
N PRO A 122 -11.62 2.65 10.09
CA PRO A 122 -12.55 1.93 9.22
C PRO A 122 -13.03 0.61 9.82
N SER A 123 -12.25 0.01 10.72
CA SER A 123 -12.59 -1.20 11.46
C SER A 123 -11.83 -1.26 12.78
N GLU A 124 -12.25 -2.15 13.68
CA GLU A 124 -11.56 -2.44 14.95
C GLU A 124 -10.26 -3.25 14.76
N CYS A 125 -9.95 -3.67 13.53
CA CYS A 125 -8.77 -4.48 13.20
C CYS A 125 -7.65 -3.66 12.55
N ALA A 126 -7.74 -2.35 12.52
CA ALA A 126 -6.75 -1.52 11.82
C ALA A 126 -6.48 -0.20 12.50
N VAL A 127 -5.25 0.26 12.37
CA VAL A 127 -4.80 1.58 12.80
C VAL A 127 -4.60 2.44 11.56
N GLY A 128 -5.14 3.66 11.57
CA GLY A 128 -4.94 4.61 10.47
C GLY A 128 -3.48 5.07 10.40
N ASN A 129 -2.89 4.90 9.23
CA ASN A 129 -1.48 5.23 8.99
C ASN A 129 -1.33 6.48 8.11
N ILE A 130 -2.05 6.54 6.99
CA ILE A 130 -1.89 7.60 6.00
C ILE A 130 -3.21 7.92 5.30
N LEU A 131 -3.37 9.20 4.92
CA LEU A 131 -4.32 9.63 3.90
C LEU A 131 -3.58 9.83 2.59
N TYR A 132 -4.13 9.30 1.52
CA TYR A 132 -3.55 9.42 0.19
C TYR A 132 -4.59 9.94 -0.81
N SER A 133 -4.11 10.43 -1.94
CA SER A 133 -4.96 10.83 -3.05
C SER A 133 -4.41 10.30 -4.37
N TRP A 134 -5.31 9.89 -5.24
CA TRP A 134 -4.95 9.50 -6.59
C TRP A 134 -4.90 10.73 -7.48
N ASN A 135 -3.72 10.99 -8.02
CA ASN A 135 -3.48 12.04 -8.98
C ASN A 135 -2.84 11.43 -10.22
N TYR A 136 -2.85 12.16 -11.33
CA TYR A 136 -1.98 11.80 -12.42
C TYR A 136 -0.80 12.77 -12.53
N ALA A 137 0.33 12.23 -12.94
CA ALA A 137 1.51 12.98 -13.30
C ALA A 137 1.75 12.92 -14.80
N TYR A 138 2.52 13.86 -15.34
CA TYR A 138 2.95 13.83 -16.73
C TYR A 138 4.40 14.30 -16.90
N ASN A 139 5.06 13.76 -17.92
CA ASN A 139 6.40 14.23 -18.28
C ASN A 139 6.29 15.49 -19.16
N LYS A 140 6.63 16.64 -18.58
CA LYS A 140 6.54 17.95 -19.27
C LYS A 140 7.42 18.06 -20.52
N ASN A 141 8.44 17.22 -20.64
CA ASN A 141 9.31 17.21 -21.82
C ASN A 141 8.67 16.45 -23.00
N ASN A 142 7.75 15.53 -22.72
CA ASN A 142 7.10 14.66 -23.70
C ASN A 142 5.66 15.09 -24.00
N VAL A 143 5.11 16.03 -23.23
CA VAL A 143 3.72 16.51 -23.38
C VAL A 143 3.75 17.98 -23.82
N LYS A 144 3.19 18.26 -25.00
CA LYS A 144 3.03 19.65 -25.47
C LYS A 144 1.81 20.28 -24.78
N GLY A 145 2.05 21.39 -24.06
CA GLY A 145 1.03 22.08 -23.28
C GLY A 145 0.89 21.53 -21.86
N THR A 146 -0.13 21.98 -21.13
CA THR A 146 -0.35 21.67 -19.72
C THR A 146 -1.66 20.96 -19.54
N PRO A 147 -1.68 19.65 -19.26
CA PRO A 147 -2.88 18.95 -18.83
C PRO A 147 -3.35 19.51 -17.49
N LYS A 148 -4.67 19.68 -17.31
CA LYS A 148 -5.24 20.33 -16.11
C LYS A 148 -6.30 19.49 -15.41
N THR A 149 -6.91 18.56 -16.11
CA THR A 149 -8.04 17.79 -15.61
C THR A 149 -7.90 16.32 -15.95
N ILE A 150 -8.62 15.46 -15.25
CA ILE A 150 -8.64 14.03 -15.56
C ILE A 150 -9.15 13.75 -16.99
N LYS A 151 -9.95 14.65 -17.58
CA LYS A 151 -10.35 14.55 -18.98
C LYS A 151 -9.16 14.65 -19.94
N ASP A 152 -8.14 15.44 -19.57
CA ASP A 152 -6.93 15.58 -20.38
C ASP A 152 -6.10 14.28 -20.36
N PHE A 153 -6.10 13.52 -19.26
CA PHE A 153 -5.49 12.19 -19.21
C PHE A 153 -6.06 11.24 -20.26
N PHE A 154 -7.37 11.31 -20.52
CA PHE A 154 -8.06 10.48 -21.51
C PHE A 154 -8.08 11.10 -22.92
N ASN A 155 -7.57 12.31 -23.10
CA ASN A 155 -7.60 13.01 -24.40
C ASN A 155 -6.31 12.76 -25.20
N THR A 156 -6.24 11.61 -25.85
CA THR A 156 -5.11 11.19 -26.67
C THR A 156 -4.89 12.01 -27.95
N LYS A 157 -5.95 12.68 -28.42
CA LYS A 157 -5.84 13.61 -29.57
C LYS A 157 -5.07 14.86 -29.20
N LYS A 158 -5.35 15.43 -28.03
CA LYS A 158 -4.68 16.63 -27.54
C LYS A 158 -3.30 16.33 -26.94
N PHE A 159 -3.20 15.20 -26.27
CA PHE A 159 -1.99 14.74 -25.59
C PHE A 159 -1.67 13.30 -26.02
N PRO A 160 -1.06 13.11 -27.21
CA PRO A 160 -0.74 11.77 -27.72
C PRO A 160 0.32 11.08 -26.87
N GLY A 161 0.31 9.75 -26.89
CA GLY A 161 1.25 8.88 -26.19
C GLY A 161 0.56 7.96 -25.18
N LYS A 162 1.30 6.95 -24.70
CA LYS A 162 0.80 5.93 -23.78
C LYS A 162 0.52 6.50 -22.38
N ARG A 163 -0.35 5.82 -21.66
CA ARG A 163 -0.67 6.10 -20.25
C ARG A 163 -0.26 4.93 -19.38
N ALA A 164 0.39 5.19 -18.26
CA ALA A 164 0.51 4.18 -17.20
C ALA A 164 -0.73 4.24 -16.31
N ILE A 165 -1.37 3.10 -16.08
CA ILE A 165 -2.55 2.97 -15.21
C ILE A 165 -2.35 1.79 -14.27
N TYR A 166 -2.90 1.91 -13.06
CA TYR A 166 -2.80 0.85 -12.06
C TYR A 166 -3.47 -0.44 -12.54
N ASN A 167 -2.84 -1.59 -12.29
CA ASN A 167 -3.37 -2.90 -12.69
C ASN A 167 -4.46 -3.38 -11.70
N SER A 168 -5.49 -2.58 -11.54
CA SER A 168 -6.63 -2.85 -10.66
C SER A 168 -7.87 -2.13 -11.19
N ALA A 169 -9.05 -2.61 -10.83
CA ALA A 169 -10.30 -1.89 -11.05
C ALA A 169 -10.38 -0.63 -10.18
N LEU A 170 -9.81 -0.71 -8.96
CA LEU A 170 -9.74 0.39 -8.00
C LEU A 170 -9.14 1.63 -8.65
N THR A 171 -9.77 2.76 -8.45
CA THR A 171 -9.42 4.08 -8.96
C THR A 171 -9.62 4.23 -10.48
N ASN A 172 -9.30 3.21 -11.28
CA ASN A 172 -9.45 3.29 -12.73
C ASN A 172 -10.90 3.47 -13.17
N LEU A 173 -11.85 2.79 -12.53
CA LEU A 173 -13.26 2.94 -12.83
C LEU A 173 -13.78 4.33 -12.45
N GLU A 174 -13.35 4.82 -11.29
CA GLU A 174 -13.72 6.14 -10.77
C GLU A 174 -13.19 7.27 -11.65
N ILE A 175 -11.90 7.23 -12.00
CA ILE A 175 -11.29 8.25 -12.86
C ILE A 175 -11.86 8.21 -14.29
N ALA A 176 -12.22 7.03 -14.80
CA ALA A 176 -12.85 6.88 -16.10
C ALA A 176 -14.23 7.55 -16.12
N LEU A 177 -15.07 7.32 -15.10
CA LEU A 177 -16.36 7.99 -14.98
C LEU A 177 -16.21 9.50 -14.75
N ALA A 178 -15.21 9.93 -13.97
CA ALA A 178 -14.92 11.35 -13.79
C ALA A 178 -14.51 12.01 -15.11
N ALA A 179 -13.65 11.35 -15.89
CA ALA A 179 -13.27 11.82 -17.23
C ALA A 179 -14.46 11.83 -18.21
N ASP A 180 -15.46 10.97 -17.98
CA ASP A 180 -16.70 10.91 -18.76
C ASP A 180 -17.80 11.85 -18.25
N GLY A 181 -17.45 12.73 -17.28
CA GLY A 181 -18.29 13.85 -16.82
C GLY A 181 -19.08 13.58 -15.54
N VAL A 182 -18.90 12.43 -14.89
CA VAL A 182 -19.48 12.21 -13.56
C VAL A 182 -18.74 13.09 -12.55
N LYS A 183 -19.48 13.91 -11.81
CA LYS A 183 -18.89 14.79 -10.79
C LYS A 183 -18.42 13.98 -9.58
N LEU A 184 -17.21 14.27 -9.09
CA LEU A 184 -16.62 13.64 -7.91
C LEU A 184 -17.12 14.20 -6.58
N GLY A 185 -18.20 14.95 -6.52
CA GLY A 185 -18.71 15.57 -5.30
C GLY A 185 -19.13 14.55 -4.22
N ASP A 186 -19.39 15.05 -3.01
CA ASP A 186 -19.93 14.29 -1.88
C ASP A 186 -18.99 13.17 -1.40
N GLY A 187 -17.68 13.44 -1.26
CA GLY A 187 -16.70 12.45 -0.82
C GLY A 187 -16.55 11.26 -1.77
N GLY A 188 -16.84 11.44 -3.08
CA GLY A 188 -16.75 10.36 -4.07
C GLY A 188 -18.00 9.47 -4.16
N THR A 189 -18.95 9.58 -3.24
CA THR A 189 -20.14 8.70 -3.21
C THR A 189 -20.96 8.71 -4.50
N ARG A 190 -20.97 9.82 -5.23
CA ARG A 190 -21.67 9.93 -6.52
C ARG A 190 -21.09 9.03 -7.59
N VAL A 191 -19.78 8.88 -7.64
CA VAL A 191 -19.09 7.99 -8.58
C VAL A 191 -19.43 6.53 -8.26
N TYR A 192 -19.39 6.14 -6.98
CA TYR A 192 -19.75 4.79 -6.56
C TYR A 192 -21.22 4.46 -6.85
N ARG A 193 -22.16 5.40 -6.58
CA ARG A 193 -23.56 5.20 -7.00
C ARG A 193 -23.67 4.98 -8.51
N LYS A 194 -22.88 5.74 -9.29
CA LYS A 194 -22.90 5.59 -10.76
C LYS A 194 -22.30 4.27 -11.22
N LEU A 195 -21.32 3.72 -10.52
CA LEU A 195 -20.78 2.37 -10.78
C LEU A 195 -21.81 1.27 -10.46
N LEU A 196 -22.66 1.49 -9.44
CA LEU A 196 -23.70 0.54 -9.02
C LEU A 196 -24.95 0.56 -9.91
N GLU A 197 -25.14 1.60 -10.74
CA GLU A 197 -26.24 1.63 -11.71
C GLU A 197 -26.00 0.63 -12.84
N ASP A 198 -27.08 0.16 -13.46
CA ASP A 198 -27.04 -0.73 -14.62
C ASP A 198 -26.13 -0.16 -15.72
N GLY A 199 -25.16 -0.95 -16.13
CA GLY A 199 -24.15 -0.53 -17.13
C GLY A 199 -23.12 0.49 -16.64
N GLY A 200 -23.09 0.85 -15.35
CA GLY A 200 -22.14 1.81 -14.80
C GLY A 200 -20.68 1.34 -14.90
N ILE A 201 -20.44 0.09 -14.56
CA ILE A 201 -19.11 -0.55 -14.69
C ILE A 201 -18.72 -0.66 -16.17
N ASP A 202 -19.63 -1.09 -17.03
CA ASP A 202 -19.39 -1.21 -18.48
C ASP A 202 -19.03 0.14 -19.10
N ARG A 203 -19.70 1.21 -18.68
CA ARG A 203 -19.39 2.58 -19.10
C ARG A 203 -17.96 2.97 -18.74
N ALA A 204 -17.53 2.70 -17.51
CA ALA A 204 -16.17 2.98 -17.04
C ALA A 204 -15.14 2.13 -17.81
N MET A 205 -15.37 0.82 -17.92
CA MET A 205 -14.51 -0.12 -18.63
C MET A 205 -14.38 0.24 -20.11
N ASN A 206 -15.45 0.61 -20.78
CA ASN A 206 -15.44 1.05 -22.18
C ASN A 206 -14.59 2.32 -22.37
N LYS A 207 -14.61 3.23 -21.38
CA LYS A 207 -13.78 4.43 -21.39
C LYS A 207 -12.29 4.08 -21.30
N ILE A 208 -11.93 3.16 -20.41
CA ILE A 208 -10.55 2.64 -20.27
C ILE A 208 -10.14 1.89 -21.53
N LYS A 209 -10.96 0.96 -21.99
CA LYS A 209 -10.71 0.19 -23.23
C LYS A 209 -10.43 1.12 -24.40
N LYS A 210 -11.24 2.18 -24.56
CA LYS A 210 -11.05 3.17 -25.63
C LYS A 210 -9.71 3.89 -25.52
N LEU A 211 -9.26 4.23 -24.30
CA LEU A 211 -7.93 4.81 -24.06
C LEU A 211 -6.81 3.85 -24.46
N CYS A 212 -6.91 2.59 -24.01
CA CYS A 212 -5.86 1.59 -24.21
C CYS A 212 -5.76 1.07 -25.65
N THR A 213 -6.83 1.17 -26.44
CA THR A 213 -6.87 0.76 -27.85
C THR A 213 -6.75 1.91 -28.83
N ASP A 214 -6.65 3.17 -28.35
CA ASP A 214 -6.50 4.35 -29.22
C ASP A 214 -5.11 4.33 -29.90
N PRO A 215 -5.05 4.52 -31.24
CA PRO A 215 -3.77 4.52 -31.96
C PRO A 215 -2.83 5.66 -31.55
N ASN A 216 -3.36 6.75 -31.01
CA ASN A 216 -2.57 7.85 -30.44
C ASN A 216 -2.31 7.72 -28.95
N GLY A 217 -2.75 6.64 -28.33
CA GLY A 217 -2.70 6.38 -26.89
C GLY A 217 -2.03 5.05 -26.56
N GLY A 218 -2.77 4.22 -25.83
CA GLY A 218 -2.31 2.94 -25.33
C GLY A 218 -2.08 2.96 -23.83
N CYS A 219 -2.06 1.79 -23.21
CA CYS A 219 -1.85 1.65 -21.77
C CYS A 219 -0.65 0.76 -21.47
N VAL A 220 0.06 1.12 -20.41
CA VAL A 220 1.00 0.28 -19.68
C VAL A 220 0.43 0.08 -18.29
N PHE A 221 0.23 -1.16 -17.88
CA PHE A 221 -0.30 -1.47 -16.56
C PHE A 221 0.85 -1.59 -15.56
N TRP A 222 0.73 -0.95 -14.42
CA TRP A 222 1.70 -1.02 -13.34
C TRP A 222 1.08 -1.64 -12.09
N SER A 223 1.90 -2.31 -11.28
CA SER A 223 1.48 -2.98 -10.04
C SER A 223 2.29 -2.56 -8.82
N ALA A 224 3.49 -2.03 -9.01
CA ALA A 224 4.34 -1.54 -7.93
C ALA A 224 4.49 -0.02 -7.99
N GLY A 225 4.43 0.65 -6.83
CA GLY A 225 4.45 2.12 -6.73
C GLY A 225 5.69 2.82 -7.30
N ALA A 226 6.81 2.11 -7.48
CA ALA A 226 8.00 2.65 -8.13
C ALA A 226 7.88 2.75 -9.67
N GLN A 227 7.01 1.96 -10.29
CA GLN A 227 6.90 1.88 -11.75
C GLN A 227 6.38 3.16 -12.45
N PRO A 228 5.35 3.87 -11.95
CA PRO A 228 4.87 5.09 -12.61
C PRO A 228 5.95 6.15 -12.86
N PRO A 229 6.78 6.54 -11.89
CA PRO A 229 7.86 7.50 -12.14
C PRO A 229 8.92 6.96 -13.10
N GLU A 230 9.27 5.68 -13.06
CA GLU A 230 10.23 5.07 -13.99
C GLU A 230 9.72 5.10 -15.42
N LEU A 231 8.45 4.75 -15.65
CA LEU A 231 7.79 4.80 -16.96
C LEU A 231 7.69 6.22 -17.52
N LEU A 232 7.49 7.22 -16.65
CA LEU A 232 7.53 8.64 -17.03
C LEU A 232 8.94 9.12 -17.36
N MET A 233 9.93 8.74 -16.56
CA MET A 233 11.34 9.16 -16.77
C MET A 233 11.94 8.52 -18.02
N SER A 234 11.66 7.25 -18.28
CA SER A 234 12.10 6.58 -19.52
C SER A 234 11.43 7.11 -20.78
N GLY A 235 10.30 7.81 -20.64
CA GLY A 235 9.48 8.29 -21.75
C GLY A 235 8.62 7.21 -22.41
N GLU A 236 8.52 6.03 -21.80
CA GLU A 236 7.64 4.97 -22.30
C GLU A 236 6.17 5.38 -22.25
N VAL A 237 5.80 6.15 -21.22
CA VAL A 237 4.48 6.79 -21.10
C VAL A 237 4.63 8.30 -20.98
N VAL A 238 3.58 9.02 -21.37
CA VAL A 238 3.55 10.48 -21.27
C VAL A 238 2.80 10.96 -20.03
N MET A 239 1.91 10.15 -19.51
CA MET A 239 1.15 10.40 -18.27
C MET A 239 0.99 9.09 -17.50
N ALA A 240 0.94 9.19 -16.17
CA ALA A 240 0.76 8.05 -15.26
C ALA A 240 -0.19 8.42 -14.11
N THR A 241 -1.06 7.47 -13.72
CA THR A 241 -1.85 7.54 -12.47
C THR A 241 -1.10 6.94 -11.33
#